data_348833037841a1bf332c1beaab790fe5
#
_entry.id   348833037841a1bf332c1beaab790fe5
#
_cell.length_a   1.000
_cell.length_b   1.000
_cell.length_c   1.000
_cell.angle_alpha   90.00
_cell.angle_beta   90.00
_cell.angle_gamma   90.00
#
_symmetry.space_group_name_H-M   'P 1'
#
loop_
_entity.id
_entity.type
_entity.pdbx_description
1 polymer ?
#
loop_
_entity_poly.entity_id
_entity_poly.type
_entity_poly.pdbx_seq_one_letter_code
_entity_poly.pdbx_strand_id
1 'polypeptide(L)'
;IMLVIVTFVIIGARGGIQQEPLSPNEAANVVEDGRFSSLIINTPFSVIYAFGHRELHEPKYFSEEELAKRYNIFHENEAYYVKPDSIPAPTVPQNVCVIVLESFSKEYIGYFNQGEPYTPFLDSLMGVGLTFTNAYSNGKSSNQGIIAVTSGIPVLMGEPFISSIYQKNAFEGAGTLLNKVGYSSYFFHGANNGSMEFDRFMEQAGFTGYFGRNEYGNDKDFDGNWGIFDEPFLKWTANKMSTLKAPFYSEIFTISSHHPFTVPPQHIGEFPKGKIPMLEVVAYADYALREFFKEAAKQPWYNNTLFI
;
A
#
# COMPACT_ATOMS: atom_id res chain seq x y z
N ILE A 1 7.97 -15.68 -43.73
CA ILE A 1 7.37 -16.73 -42.90
C ILE A 1 8.07 -16.80 -41.53
N MET A 2 9.42 -16.97 -41.48
CA MET A 2 10.19 -17.09 -40.22
C MET A 2 9.97 -15.89 -39.28
N LEU A 3 9.99 -14.65 -39.80
CA LEU A 3 9.74 -13.45 -39.00
C LEU A 3 8.35 -13.45 -38.34
N VAL A 4 7.33 -13.87 -39.09
CA VAL A 4 5.95 -13.98 -38.60
C VAL A 4 5.84 -15.01 -37.48
N ILE A 5 6.48 -16.17 -37.64
CA ILE A 5 6.51 -17.22 -36.62
C ILE A 5 7.21 -16.69 -35.33
N VAL A 6 8.35 -16.04 -35.47
CA VAL A 6 9.08 -15.44 -34.33
C VAL A 6 8.23 -14.39 -33.64
N THR A 7 7.53 -13.53 -34.39
CA THR A 7 6.62 -12.53 -33.79
C THR A 7 5.50 -13.19 -32.97
N PHE A 8 4.86 -14.22 -33.51
CA PHE A 8 3.81 -14.95 -32.76
C PHE A 8 4.35 -15.67 -31.53
N VAL A 9 5.55 -16.24 -31.62
CA VAL A 9 6.21 -16.85 -30.44
C VAL A 9 6.51 -15.82 -29.38
N ILE A 10 7.02 -14.65 -29.75
CA ILE A 10 7.30 -13.55 -28.80
C ILE A 10 5.99 -13.04 -28.16
N ILE A 11 4.94 -12.81 -28.94
CA ILE A 11 3.63 -12.39 -28.44
C ILE A 11 3.05 -13.45 -27.51
N GLY A 12 3.14 -14.73 -27.88
CA GLY A 12 2.66 -15.84 -27.06
C GLY A 12 3.45 -15.99 -25.75
N ALA A 13 4.77 -15.89 -25.80
CA ALA A 13 5.63 -15.95 -24.63
C ALA A 13 5.43 -14.75 -23.66
N ARG A 14 5.10 -13.58 -24.24
CA ARG A 14 4.76 -12.38 -23.48
C ARG A 14 3.34 -12.43 -22.86
N GLY A 15 2.48 -13.32 -23.34
CA GLY A 15 1.09 -13.47 -22.94
C GLY A 15 0.10 -12.58 -23.70
N GLY A 16 0.56 -11.82 -24.71
CA GLY A 16 -0.26 -10.93 -25.53
C GLY A 16 0.45 -9.65 -25.95
N ILE A 17 -0.35 -8.66 -26.35
CA ILE A 17 0.11 -7.33 -26.81
C ILE A 17 -0.08 -6.21 -25.76
N GLN A 18 -0.48 -6.55 -24.53
CA GLN A 18 -0.62 -5.61 -23.43
C GLN A 18 0.71 -4.91 -23.09
N GLN A 19 0.65 -3.76 -22.41
CA GLN A 19 1.86 -2.96 -22.10
C GLN A 19 2.85 -3.73 -21.22
N GLU A 20 2.34 -4.39 -20.16
CA GLU A 20 3.17 -5.16 -19.24
C GLU A 20 3.18 -6.66 -19.64
N PRO A 21 4.35 -7.32 -19.60
CA PRO A 21 4.43 -8.78 -19.77
C PRO A 21 3.68 -9.49 -18.64
N LEU A 22 3.18 -10.71 -18.90
CA LEU A 22 2.64 -11.55 -17.83
C LEU A 22 3.68 -11.77 -16.74
N SER A 23 3.25 -11.58 -15.51
CA SER A 23 4.02 -11.86 -14.28
C SER A 23 3.25 -12.82 -13.38
N PRO A 24 3.90 -13.48 -12.41
CA PRO A 24 3.20 -14.30 -11.44
C PRO A 24 2.10 -13.54 -10.66
N ASN A 25 2.26 -12.24 -10.46
CA ASN A 25 1.30 -11.41 -9.73
C ASN A 25 -0.05 -11.28 -10.43
N GLU A 26 -0.08 -11.34 -11.76
CA GLU A 26 -1.33 -11.26 -12.53
C GLU A 26 -2.17 -12.53 -12.44
N ALA A 27 -1.55 -13.67 -12.12
CA ALA A 27 -2.28 -14.90 -11.88
C ALA A 27 -3.24 -14.76 -10.67
N ALA A 28 -2.91 -13.95 -9.68
CA ALA A 28 -3.77 -13.67 -8.55
C ALA A 28 -5.04 -12.92 -8.93
N ASN A 29 -5.00 -12.10 -9.98
CA ASN A 29 -6.16 -11.34 -10.47
C ASN A 29 -7.18 -12.21 -11.24
N VAL A 30 -6.78 -13.42 -11.65
CA VAL A 30 -7.62 -14.34 -12.45
C VAL A 30 -8.33 -15.37 -11.59
N VAL A 31 -7.90 -15.59 -10.35
CA VAL A 31 -8.48 -16.53 -9.40
C VAL A 31 -9.27 -15.80 -8.31
N GLU A 32 -10.38 -16.39 -7.86
CA GLU A 32 -11.16 -15.86 -6.73
C GLU A 32 -10.38 -15.93 -5.40
N ASP A 33 -9.49 -16.90 -5.27
CA ASP A 33 -8.63 -17.12 -4.10
C ASP A 33 -7.16 -17.12 -4.55
N GLY A 34 -6.40 -16.10 -4.14
CA GLY A 34 -4.99 -15.91 -4.52
C GLY A 34 -4.07 -17.11 -4.19
N ARG A 35 -4.46 -17.98 -3.26
CA ARG A 35 -3.75 -19.22 -2.94
C ARG A 35 -3.67 -20.18 -4.13
N PHE A 36 -4.59 -20.06 -5.07
CA PHE A 36 -4.62 -20.87 -6.30
C PHE A 36 -3.89 -20.24 -7.47
N SER A 37 -3.30 -19.06 -7.33
CA SER A 37 -2.54 -18.39 -8.39
C SER A 37 -1.42 -19.27 -8.95
N SER A 38 -0.76 -20.05 -8.10
CA SER A 38 0.28 -20.99 -8.51
C SER A 38 -0.19 -22.15 -9.42
N LEU A 39 -1.48 -22.43 -9.45
CA LEU A 39 -2.06 -23.45 -10.33
C LEU A 39 -2.24 -22.94 -11.77
N ILE A 40 -2.37 -21.62 -11.95
CA ILE A 40 -2.49 -20.97 -13.26
C ILE A 40 -1.12 -20.88 -13.94
N ILE A 41 -0.09 -20.63 -13.14
CA ILE A 41 1.27 -20.44 -13.63
C ILE A 41 1.85 -21.82 -13.96
N ASN A 42 2.17 -22.05 -15.24
CA ASN A 42 2.81 -23.31 -15.63
C ASN A 42 4.25 -23.40 -15.12
N THR A 43 4.71 -24.63 -14.81
CA THR A 43 6.04 -24.90 -14.25
C THR A 43 7.19 -24.36 -15.12
N PRO A 44 7.21 -24.51 -16.47
CA PRO A 44 8.24 -23.92 -17.30
C PRO A 44 8.36 -22.40 -17.13
N PHE A 45 7.23 -21.67 -17.10
CA PHE A 45 7.22 -20.23 -16.87
C PHE A 45 7.80 -19.88 -15.51
N SER A 46 7.38 -20.58 -14.43
CA SER A 46 7.88 -20.35 -13.07
C SER A 46 9.38 -20.58 -12.97
N VAL A 47 9.90 -21.64 -13.63
CA VAL A 47 11.33 -21.95 -13.65
C VAL A 47 12.11 -20.85 -14.39
N ILE A 48 11.66 -20.44 -15.58
CA ILE A 48 12.34 -19.38 -16.35
C ILE A 48 12.30 -18.05 -15.60
N TYR A 49 11.17 -17.75 -14.99
CA TYR A 49 11.01 -16.54 -14.17
C TYR A 49 11.98 -16.53 -12.99
N ALA A 50 12.09 -17.65 -12.27
CA ALA A 50 13.00 -17.79 -11.12
C ALA A 50 14.47 -17.61 -11.50
N PHE A 51 14.90 -18.03 -12.70
CA PHE A 51 16.28 -17.80 -13.17
C PHE A 51 16.63 -16.33 -13.38
N GLY A 52 15.64 -15.49 -13.62
CA GLY A 52 15.82 -14.03 -13.76
C GLY A 52 15.95 -13.29 -12.44
N HIS A 53 15.54 -13.91 -11.32
CA HIS A 53 15.51 -13.31 -9.99
C HIS A 53 16.75 -13.68 -9.22
N ARG A 54 17.57 -12.67 -8.92
CA ARG A 54 18.88 -12.85 -8.30
C ARG A 54 18.79 -12.68 -6.80
N GLU A 55 19.66 -13.43 -6.10
CA GLU A 55 19.92 -13.20 -4.69
C GLU A 55 20.42 -11.77 -4.44
N LEU A 56 20.10 -11.25 -3.25
CA LEU A 56 20.65 -9.99 -2.79
C LEU A 56 22.17 -10.09 -2.73
N HIS A 57 22.84 -9.27 -3.52
CA HIS A 57 24.29 -9.20 -3.47
C HIS A 57 24.73 -8.27 -2.35
N GLU A 58 25.49 -8.80 -1.39
CA GLU A 58 26.10 -8.00 -0.33
C GLU A 58 27.32 -7.26 -0.87
N PRO A 59 27.24 -5.96 -1.15
CA PRO A 59 28.39 -5.19 -1.60
C PRO A 59 29.29 -4.87 -0.42
N LYS A 60 30.53 -5.40 -0.43
CA LYS A 60 31.55 -5.08 0.58
C LYS A 60 32.44 -3.94 0.13
N TYR A 61 31.93 -2.71 0.19
CA TYR A 61 32.68 -1.51 -0.17
C TYR A 61 33.64 -1.04 0.93
N PHE A 62 33.33 -1.36 2.18
CA PHE A 62 34.10 -0.95 3.35
C PHE A 62 34.23 -2.13 4.32
N SER A 63 35.26 -2.11 5.16
CA SER A 63 35.32 -2.98 6.35
C SER A 63 34.28 -2.52 7.36
N GLU A 64 33.85 -3.41 8.28
CA GLU A 64 32.92 -3.08 9.38
C GLU A 64 33.41 -1.87 10.19
N GLU A 65 34.71 -1.81 10.46
CA GLU A 65 35.34 -0.71 11.21
C GLU A 65 35.28 0.63 10.44
N GLU A 66 35.48 0.61 9.13
CA GLU A 66 35.37 1.79 8.29
C GLU A 66 33.92 2.23 8.12
N LEU A 67 33.00 1.27 7.99
CA LEU A 67 31.57 1.54 7.90
C LEU A 67 31.08 2.26 9.17
N ALA A 68 31.40 1.71 10.35
CA ALA A 68 31.02 2.28 11.63
C ALA A 68 31.55 3.73 11.82
N LYS A 69 32.75 4.05 11.27
CA LYS A 69 33.31 5.40 11.31
C LYS A 69 32.64 6.38 10.34
N ARG A 70 32.11 5.87 9.21
CA ARG A 70 31.52 6.70 8.15
C ARG A 70 30.03 6.94 8.34
N TYR A 71 29.34 5.90 8.79
CA TYR A 71 27.88 5.92 8.96
C TYR A 71 27.47 5.03 10.14
N ASN A 72 26.97 5.65 11.18
CA ASN A 72 26.35 4.92 12.27
C ASN A 72 24.84 4.80 11.99
N ILE A 73 24.38 3.58 11.75
CA ILE A 73 22.94 3.30 11.51
C ILE A 73 22.13 3.55 12.80
N PHE A 74 22.74 3.33 13.96
CA PHE A 74 22.11 3.55 15.25
C PHE A 74 22.48 4.93 15.79
N HIS A 75 21.62 5.90 15.60
CA HIS A 75 21.74 7.21 16.18
C HIS A 75 21.13 7.19 17.56
N GLU A 76 21.91 6.96 18.59
CA GLU A 76 21.53 7.25 19.97
C GLU A 76 21.49 8.77 20.16
N ASN A 77 20.38 9.39 19.81
CA ASN A 77 20.18 10.80 20.05
C ASN A 77 19.38 10.97 21.33
N GLU A 78 20.06 11.05 22.45
CA GLU A 78 19.45 11.24 23.79
C GLU A 78 18.48 12.44 23.83
N ALA A 79 18.69 13.45 22.98
CA ALA A 79 17.84 14.63 22.92
C ALA A 79 16.41 14.36 22.40
N TYR A 80 16.23 13.27 21.63
CA TYR A 80 14.91 12.86 21.10
C TYR A 80 14.37 11.60 21.78
N TYR A 81 15.13 11.00 22.71
CA TYR A 81 14.66 9.83 23.44
C TYR A 81 13.77 10.31 24.58
N VAL A 82 12.48 10.41 24.33
CA VAL A 82 11.50 10.56 25.40
C VAL A 82 11.46 9.21 26.12
N LYS A 83 11.97 9.17 27.37
CA LYS A 83 11.89 7.93 28.15
C LYS A 83 10.43 7.50 28.23
N PRO A 84 10.10 6.23 27.90
CA PRO A 84 8.72 5.74 27.91
C PRO A 84 7.99 6.06 29.22
N ASP A 85 8.72 6.05 30.35
CA ASP A 85 8.19 6.34 31.69
C ASP A 85 7.87 7.82 31.94
N SER A 86 8.30 8.73 31.04
CA SER A 86 8.05 10.17 31.19
C SER A 86 6.75 10.65 30.52
N ILE A 87 6.14 9.80 29.68
CA ILE A 87 4.83 10.07 29.08
C ILE A 87 3.81 9.24 29.85
N PRO A 88 2.81 9.87 30.52
CA PRO A 88 1.73 9.12 31.13
C PRO A 88 1.06 8.24 30.06
N ALA A 89 0.99 6.94 30.30
CA ALA A 89 0.24 6.06 29.44
C ALA A 89 -1.21 6.58 29.36
N PRO A 90 -1.83 6.65 28.17
CA PRO A 90 -3.22 7.02 28.06
C PRO A 90 -4.06 6.03 28.88
N THR A 91 -5.05 6.54 29.60
CA THR A 91 -5.95 5.71 30.43
C THR A 91 -6.76 4.71 29.60
N VAL A 92 -6.95 5.01 28.32
CA VAL A 92 -7.56 4.13 27.33
C VAL A 92 -6.60 4.03 26.15
N PRO A 93 -6.19 2.82 25.72
CA PRO A 93 -5.36 2.66 24.53
C PRO A 93 -6.05 3.26 23.31
N GLN A 94 -5.33 4.12 22.58
CA GLN A 94 -5.84 4.73 21.36
C GLN A 94 -5.79 3.73 20.21
N ASN A 95 -6.80 3.77 19.34
CA ASN A 95 -6.70 3.09 18.05
C ASN A 95 -5.71 3.83 17.15
N VAL A 96 -5.17 3.12 16.18
CA VAL A 96 -4.28 3.70 15.16
C VAL A 96 -4.83 3.36 13.78
N CYS A 97 -4.93 4.37 12.92
CA CYS A 97 -5.35 4.24 11.53
C CYS A 97 -4.28 4.85 10.62
N VAL A 98 -3.56 4.01 9.91
CA VAL A 98 -2.60 4.42 8.88
C VAL A 98 -3.30 4.41 7.53
N ILE A 99 -3.22 5.50 6.78
CA ILE A 99 -3.82 5.63 5.44
C ILE A 99 -2.71 5.85 4.42
N VAL A 100 -2.45 4.85 3.62
CA VAL A 100 -1.47 4.91 2.53
C VAL A 100 -2.20 5.32 1.25
N LEU A 101 -1.86 6.50 0.74
CA LEU A 101 -2.44 7.06 -0.46
C LEU A 101 -1.63 6.63 -1.69
N GLU A 102 -2.28 5.91 -2.62
CA GLU A 102 -1.65 5.46 -3.86
C GLU A 102 -1.24 6.67 -4.72
N SER A 103 -0.01 6.66 -5.23
CA SER A 103 0.52 7.63 -6.20
C SER A 103 0.54 9.11 -5.75
N PHE A 104 0.41 9.41 -4.46
CA PHE A 104 0.48 10.78 -3.95
C PHE A 104 1.93 11.25 -3.83
N SER A 105 2.45 11.82 -4.91
CA SER A 105 3.75 12.49 -4.88
C SER A 105 3.63 13.90 -4.30
N LYS A 106 4.68 14.35 -3.59
CA LYS A 106 4.78 15.73 -3.06
C LYS A 106 4.47 16.80 -4.11
N GLU A 107 4.80 16.56 -5.38
CA GLU A 107 4.56 17.48 -6.48
C GLU A 107 3.07 17.68 -6.83
N TYR A 108 2.17 16.78 -6.38
CA TYR A 108 0.72 16.86 -6.62
C TYR A 108 -0.03 17.45 -5.44
N ILE A 109 0.63 17.61 -4.28
CA ILE A 109 0.03 18.09 -3.04
C ILE A 109 0.07 19.61 -3.01
N GLY A 110 -1.11 20.24 -2.96
CA GLY A 110 -1.25 21.69 -3.03
C GLY A 110 -0.57 22.43 -1.88
N TYR A 111 -0.53 21.86 -0.69
CA TYR A 111 0.18 22.41 0.48
C TYR A 111 1.66 22.71 0.20
N PHE A 112 2.31 21.93 -0.65
CA PHE A 112 3.71 22.13 -1.04
C PHE A 112 3.88 22.92 -2.35
N ASN A 113 2.81 23.10 -3.14
CA ASN A 113 2.85 23.61 -4.51
C ASN A 113 1.96 24.85 -4.72
N GLN A 114 1.94 25.78 -3.77
CA GLN A 114 1.25 27.07 -3.87
C GLN A 114 -0.26 26.99 -4.17
N GLY A 115 -0.91 25.94 -3.67
CA GLY A 115 -2.37 25.78 -3.77
C GLY A 115 -2.85 25.19 -5.09
N GLU A 116 -2.07 24.32 -5.74
CA GLU A 116 -2.59 23.49 -6.82
C GLU A 116 -3.86 22.76 -6.35
N PRO A 117 -4.90 22.67 -7.18
CA PRO A 117 -6.27 22.38 -6.72
C PRO A 117 -6.59 20.90 -6.53
N TYR A 118 -5.57 20.03 -6.50
CA TYR A 118 -5.81 18.57 -6.53
C TYR A 118 -6.04 17.95 -5.16
N THR A 119 -5.54 18.56 -4.08
CA THR A 119 -5.57 17.96 -2.73
C THR A 119 -6.10 18.90 -1.64
N PRO A 120 -7.22 19.61 -1.85
CA PRO A 120 -7.68 20.63 -0.90
C PRO A 120 -8.02 20.05 0.48
N PHE A 121 -8.48 18.82 0.57
CA PHE A 121 -8.79 18.19 1.85
C PHE A 121 -7.52 17.77 2.59
N LEU A 122 -6.59 17.09 1.91
CA LEU A 122 -5.29 16.73 2.48
C LEU A 122 -4.52 17.98 2.93
N ASP A 123 -4.54 19.05 2.12
CA ASP A 123 -3.92 20.33 2.46
C ASP A 123 -4.49 20.91 3.77
N SER A 124 -5.81 20.80 3.97
CA SER A 124 -6.44 21.22 5.22
C SER A 124 -6.01 20.41 6.43
N LEU A 125 -5.84 19.08 6.27
CA LEU A 125 -5.32 18.21 7.33
C LEU A 125 -3.85 18.55 7.66
N MET A 126 -3.04 18.79 6.63
CA MET A 126 -1.63 19.18 6.79
C MET A 126 -1.48 20.52 7.53
N GLY A 127 -2.45 21.41 7.39
CA GLY A 127 -2.49 22.71 8.08
C GLY A 127 -2.76 22.61 9.58
N VAL A 128 -3.38 21.52 10.05
CA VAL A 128 -3.76 21.35 11.47
C VAL A 128 -3.06 20.17 12.16
N GLY A 129 -2.49 19.27 11.37
CA GLY A 129 -1.76 18.09 11.86
C GLY A 129 -0.25 18.29 11.97
N LEU A 130 0.44 17.22 12.34
CA LEU A 130 1.90 17.15 12.26
C LEU A 130 2.31 16.77 10.85
N THR A 131 2.92 17.68 10.11
CA THR A 131 3.33 17.48 8.73
C THR A 131 4.84 17.35 8.60
N PHE A 132 5.31 16.25 8.01
CA PHE A 132 6.72 16.01 7.73
C PHE A 132 7.06 16.55 6.33
N THR A 133 7.85 17.62 6.29
CA THR A 133 8.20 18.30 5.02
C THR A 133 9.31 17.61 4.24
N ASN A 134 10.11 16.75 4.90
CA ASN A 134 11.22 16.00 4.33
C ASN A 134 11.01 14.48 4.47
N ALA A 135 9.85 14.00 4.03
CA ALA A 135 9.53 12.58 3.98
C ALA A 135 9.86 12.01 2.58
N TYR A 136 10.40 10.80 2.56
CA TYR A 136 10.75 10.08 1.34
C TYR A 136 10.16 8.68 1.39
N SER A 137 9.57 8.25 0.27
CA SER A 137 9.11 6.88 0.12
C SER A 137 10.30 5.91 0.07
N ASN A 138 10.21 4.81 0.78
CA ASN A 138 11.21 3.73 0.72
C ASN A 138 10.97 2.77 -0.46
N GLY A 139 9.97 3.00 -1.28
CA GLY A 139 9.66 2.19 -2.46
C GLY A 139 9.14 3.05 -3.60
N LYS A 140 9.38 2.62 -4.85
CA LYS A 140 8.87 3.28 -6.06
C LYS A 140 7.54 2.70 -6.53
N SER A 141 7.20 1.50 -6.08
CA SER A 141 5.96 0.80 -6.39
C SER A 141 5.22 0.45 -5.10
N SER A 142 3.91 0.25 -5.20
CA SER A 142 3.03 -0.01 -4.06
C SER A 142 3.44 -1.26 -3.28
N ASN A 143 3.81 -2.32 -4.00
CA ASN A 143 4.28 -3.58 -3.41
C ASN A 143 5.67 -3.50 -2.74
N GLN A 144 6.35 -2.37 -2.87
CA GLN A 144 7.54 -2.03 -2.09
C GLN A 144 7.17 -1.10 -0.91
N GLY A 145 6.35 -0.08 -1.19
CA GLY A 145 5.95 0.93 -0.22
C GLY A 145 5.13 0.35 0.93
N ILE A 146 4.13 -0.47 0.65
CA ILE A 146 3.29 -1.12 1.66
C ILE A 146 4.14 -2.00 2.59
N ILE A 147 5.07 -2.78 2.06
CA ILE A 147 5.98 -3.61 2.86
C ILE A 147 6.83 -2.75 3.79
N ALA A 148 7.36 -1.64 3.29
CA ALA A 148 8.16 -0.73 4.08
C ALA A 148 7.34 -0.06 5.21
N VAL A 149 6.08 0.33 4.94
CA VAL A 149 5.17 0.90 5.94
C VAL A 149 4.81 -0.13 7.00
N THR A 150 4.41 -1.34 6.56
CA THR A 150 3.91 -2.39 7.45
C THR A 150 4.98 -3.04 8.32
N SER A 151 6.21 -3.18 7.79
CA SER A 151 7.26 -3.99 8.44
C SER A 151 8.61 -3.28 8.60
N GLY A 152 8.77 -2.08 8.05
CA GLY A 152 10.05 -1.38 8.06
C GLY A 152 11.13 -2.04 7.19
N ILE A 153 10.80 -3.05 6.37
CA ILE A 153 11.76 -3.69 5.47
C ILE A 153 12.14 -2.71 4.35
N PRO A 154 13.42 -2.33 4.24
CA PRO A 154 13.84 -1.40 3.22
C PRO A 154 13.90 -2.06 1.83
N VAL A 155 13.76 -1.25 0.79
CA VAL A 155 13.90 -1.72 -0.60
C VAL A 155 15.37 -1.85 -0.93
N LEU A 156 15.90 -3.06 -0.86
CA LEU A 156 17.31 -3.39 -1.14
C LEU A 156 17.50 -4.05 -2.51
N MET A 157 16.43 -4.44 -3.17
CA MET A 157 16.44 -5.19 -4.44
C MET A 157 15.62 -4.47 -5.51
N GLY A 158 15.85 -4.84 -6.76
CA GLY A 158 15.02 -4.38 -7.89
C GLY A 158 13.59 -4.94 -7.85
N GLU A 159 13.41 -6.13 -7.24
CA GLU A 159 12.10 -6.76 -7.05
C GLU A 159 11.59 -6.51 -5.61
N PRO A 160 10.27 -6.46 -5.40
CA PRO A 160 9.67 -6.36 -4.08
C PRO A 160 9.96 -7.59 -3.22
N PHE A 161 10.13 -7.41 -1.91
CA PHE A 161 10.31 -8.51 -0.96
C PHE A 161 9.22 -9.59 -1.09
N ILE A 162 7.98 -9.16 -1.26
CA ILE A 162 6.78 -10.02 -1.31
C ILE A 162 6.79 -11.01 -2.48
N SER A 163 7.46 -10.68 -3.58
CA SER A 163 7.60 -11.55 -4.77
C SER A 163 9.00 -12.12 -4.95
N SER A 164 9.90 -11.83 -4.01
CA SER A 164 11.29 -12.29 -4.07
C SER A 164 11.47 -13.70 -3.48
N ILE A 165 12.67 -14.25 -3.67
CA ILE A 165 13.06 -15.52 -3.03
C ILE A 165 13.04 -15.43 -1.50
N TYR A 166 13.05 -14.22 -0.92
CA TYR A 166 13.05 -13.96 0.52
C TYR A 166 11.65 -13.84 1.12
N GLN A 167 10.58 -13.92 0.32
CA GLN A 167 9.19 -13.73 0.77
C GLN A 167 8.76 -14.64 1.94
N LYS A 168 9.46 -15.77 2.12
CA LYS A 168 9.20 -16.75 3.20
C LYS A 168 10.09 -16.54 4.43
N ASN A 169 11.00 -15.58 4.40
CA ASN A 169 11.83 -15.30 5.56
C ASN A 169 10.97 -14.75 6.70
N ALA A 170 11.31 -15.14 7.92
CA ALA A 170 10.64 -14.64 9.10
C ALA A 170 10.97 -13.15 9.30
N PHE A 171 9.94 -12.35 9.60
CA PHE A 171 10.08 -10.95 10.01
C PHE A 171 8.96 -10.59 10.99
N GLU A 172 9.09 -9.47 11.66
CA GLU A 172 8.03 -8.91 12.50
C GLU A 172 7.46 -7.67 11.82
N GLY A 173 6.14 -7.70 11.54
CA GLY A 173 5.41 -6.55 11.06
C GLY A 173 4.67 -5.81 12.18
N ALA A 174 4.04 -4.69 11.84
CA ALA A 174 3.23 -3.90 12.76
C ALA A 174 2.15 -4.73 13.45
N GLY A 175 1.50 -5.65 12.72
CA GLY A 175 0.52 -6.57 13.28
C GLY A 175 1.11 -7.45 14.38
N THR A 176 2.26 -8.09 14.11
CA THR A 176 2.94 -8.95 15.10
C THR A 176 3.31 -8.18 16.37
N LEU A 177 3.88 -6.97 16.21
CA LEU A 177 4.35 -6.16 17.33
C LEU A 177 3.20 -5.63 18.18
N LEU A 178 2.15 -5.12 17.54
CA LEU A 178 1.01 -4.52 18.21
C LEU A 178 0.10 -5.56 18.87
N ASN A 179 -0.02 -6.75 18.27
CA ASN A 179 -0.76 -7.86 18.90
C ASN A 179 -0.14 -8.30 20.23
N LYS A 180 1.20 -8.21 20.38
CA LYS A 180 1.90 -8.49 21.63
C LYS A 180 1.47 -7.55 22.78
N VAL A 181 0.99 -6.36 22.46
CA VAL A 181 0.52 -5.35 23.43
C VAL A 181 -1.01 -5.18 23.41
N GLY A 182 -1.72 -6.15 22.86
CA GLY A 182 -3.18 -6.28 22.98
C GLY A 182 -4.02 -5.61 21.89
N TYR A 183 -3.40 -5.10 20.84
CA TYR A 183 -4.13 -4.61 19.66
C TYR A 183 -4.62 -5.77 18.79
N SER A 184 -5.67 -5.51 18.02
CA SER A 184 -6.07 -6.31 16.87
C SER A 184 -5.76 -5.55 15.59
N SER A 185 -5.12 -6.18 14.61
CA SER A 185 -4.56 -5.51 13.43
C SER A 185 -5.34 -5.88 12.17
N TYR A 186 -5.68 -4.89 11.33
CA TYR A 186 -6.52 -5.09 10.15
C TYR A 186 -6.00 -4.31 8.96
N PHE A 187 -6.00 -4.94 7.78
CA PHE A 187 -5.63 -4.31 6.53
C PHE A 187 -6.84 -4.17 5.62
N PHE A 188 -6.98 -3.00 4.98
CA PHE A 188 -8.07 -2.67 4.08
C PHE A 188 -7.51 -2.24 2.72
N HIS A 189 -7.91 -2.93 1.66
CA HIS A 189 -7.49 -2.60 0.31
C HIS A 189 -8.54 -3.06 -0.69
N GLY A 190 -9.18 -2.14 -1.42
CA GLY A 190 -10.32 -2.42 -2.29
C GLY A 190 -10.04 -3.34 -3.50
N ALA A 191 -8.81 -3.79 -3.70
CA ALA A 191 -8.43 -4.72 -4.75
C ALA A 191 -8.99 -6.14 -4.54
N ASN A 192 -8.87 -6.97 -5.57
CA ASN A 192 -9.14 -8.41 -5.46
C ASN A 192 -8.25 -9.02 -4.36
N ASN A 193 -8.83 -9.89 -3.55
CA ASN A 193 -8.07 -10.62 -2.55
C ASN A 193 -7.00 -11.47 -3.23
N GLY A 194 -5.77 -11.43 -2.71
CA GLY A 194 -4.59 -12.02 -3.34
C GLY A 194 -3.85 -11.11 -4.31
N SER A 195 -4.41 -9.94 -4.65
CA SER A 195 -3.71 -8.97 -5.49
C SER A 195 -2.38 -8.57 -4.87
N MET A 196 -1.30 -8.63 -5.66
CA MET A 196 0.09 -8.37 -5.24
C MET A 196 0.52 -9.21 -4.02
N GLU A 197 -0.15 -10.31 -3.70
CA GLU A 197 0.09 -11.19 -2.54
C GLU A 197 -0.02 -10.46 -1.18
N PHE A 198 -0.69 -9.33 -1.11
CA PHE A 198 -0.82 -8.55 0.13
C PHE A 198 -1.55 -9.30 1.24
N ASP A 199 -2.54 -10.12 0.93
CA ASP A 199 -3.25 -10.93 1.91
C ASP A 199 -2.31 -11.90 2.64
N ARG A 200 -1.41 -12.58 1.91
CA ARG A 200 -0.40 -13.46 2.48
C ARG A 200 0.66 -12.70 3.27
N PHE A 201 1.10 -11.57 2.74
CA PHE A 201 2.08 -10.74 3.43
C PHE A 201 1.51 -10.20 4.76
N MET A 202 0.26 -9.74 4.77
CA MET A 202 -0.38 -9.25 5.99
C MET A 202 -0.59 -10.37 7.01
N GLU A 203 -0.90 -11.59 6.58
CA GLU A 203 -0.95 -12.75 7.46
C GLU A 203 0.43 -12.99 8.12
N GLN A 204 1.52 -12.97 7.35
CA GLN A 204 2.88 -13.11 7.87
C GLN A 204 3.28 -11.94 8.78
N ALA A 205 2.84 -10.73 8.49
CA ALA A 205 3.05 -9.53 9.31
C ALA A 205 2.21 -9.52 10.59
N GLY A 206 1.39 -10.56 10.82
CA GLY A 206 0.60 -10.75 12.04
C GLY A 206 -0.74 -10.02 12.06
N PHE A 207 -1.28 -9.62 10.91
CA PHE A 207 -2.60 -8.99 10.86
C PHE A 207 -3.70 -10.00 11.18
N THR A 208 -4.67 -9.56 11.97
CA THR A 208 -5.84 -10.37 12.39
C THR A 208 -6.83 -10.58 11.26
N GLY A 209 -6.92 -9.62 10.33
CA GLY A 209 -7.84 -9.69 9.21
C GLY A 209 -7.41 -8.82 8.03
N TYR A 210 -7.83 -9.28 6.84
CA TYR A 210 -7.70 -8.60 5.57
C TYR A 210 -9.10 -8.33 5.01
N PHE A 211 -9.35 -7.12 4.55
CA PHE A 211 -10.62 -6.70 3.99
C PHE A 211 -10.40 -6.14 2.58
N GLY A 212 -10.73 -6.93 1.58
CA GLY A 212 -10.63 -6.60 0.18
C GLY A 212 -11.98 -6.49 -0.52
N ARG A 213 -11.97 -6.69 -1.83
CA ARG A 213 -13.17 -6.67 -2.67
C ARG A 213 -14.19 -7.74 -2.26
N ASN A 214 -13.72 -8.94 -1.84
CA ASN A 214 -14.60 -10.02 -1.42
C ASN A 214 -15.42 -9.63 -0.19
N GLU A 215 -14.81 -9.00 0.81
CA GLU A 215 -15.46 -8.57 2.03
C GLU A 215 -16.33 -7.33 1.83
N TYR A 216 -16.00 -6.50 0.84
CA TYR A 216 -16.86 -5.40 0.40
C TYR A 216 -18.17 -5.91 -0.23
N GLY A 217 -18.10 -6.89 -1.11
CA GLY A 217 -19.25 -7.67 -1.58
C GLY A 217 -20.20 -6.95 -2.54
N ASN A 218 -19.81 -5.81 -3.14
CA ASN A 218 -20.63 -5.06 -4.09
C ASN A 218 -19.83 -4.65 -5.34
N ASP A 219 -19.92 -5.44 -6.39
CA ASP A 219 -19.20 -5.22 -7.64
C ASP A 219 -19.72 -4.05 -8.50
N LYS A 220 -20.79 -3.38 -8.10
CA LYS A 220 -21.27 -2.18 -8.82
C LYS A 220 -20.27 -1.03 -8.72
N ASP A 221 -19.45 -1.05 -7.66
CA ASP A 221 -18.44 -0.03 -7.38
C ASP A 221 -17.04 -0.44 -7.88
N PHE A 222 -16.94 -1.54 -8.65
CA PHE A 222 -15.68 -2.00 -9.24
C PHE A 222 -15.27 -1.11 -10.42
N ASP A 223 -14.01 -0.71 -10.46
CA ASP A 223 -13.44 0.19 -11.46
C ASP A 223 -13.20 -0.46 -12.86
N GLY A 224 -13.39 -1.77 -12.92
CA GLY A 224 -13.17 -2.56 -14.13
C GLY A 224 -11.73 -3.08 -14.33
N ASN A 225 -10.80 -2.69 -13.44
CA ASN A 225 -9.38 -3.03 -13.57
C ASN A 225 -8.77 -3.59 -12.27
N TRP A 226 -8.76 -2.79 -11.21
CA TRP A 226 -7.99 -3.09 -10.01
C TRP A 226 -8.85 -3.44 -8.81
N GLY A 227 -9.92 -2.68 -8.57
CA GLY A 227 -10.71 -2.87 -7.37
C GLY A 227 -11.89 -1.93 -7.24
N ILE A 228 -12.41 -1.84 -6.03
CA ILE A 228 -13.52 -0.96 -5.70
C ILE A 228 -13.01 0.49 -5.65
N PHE A 229 -13.73 1.40 -6.29
CA PHE A 229 -13.42 2.82 -6.21
C PHE A 229 -13.27 3.32 -4.77
N ASP A 230 -12.32 4.22 -4.53
CA ASP A 230 -11.94 4.65 -3.18
C ASP A 230 -13.10 5.26 -2.38
N GLU A 231 -13.97 6.10 -2.98
CA GLU A 231 -15.05 6.74 -2.22
C GLU A 231 -15.98 5.71 -1.56
N PRO A 232 -16.62 4.77 -2.29
CA PRO A 232 -17.49 3.80 -1.69
C PRO A 232 -16.74 2.84 -0.76
N PHE A 233 -15.51 2.43 -1.11
CA PHE A 233 -14.70 1.54 -0.28
C PHE A 233 -14.30 2.19 1.05
N LEU A 234 -13.85 3.44 1.05
CA LEU A 234 -13.44 4.15 2.25
C LEU A 234 -14.64 4.45 3.18
N LYS A 235 -15.80 4.81 2.62
CA LYS A 235 -17.04 4.94 3.42
C LYS A 235 -17.43 3.61 4.10
N TRP A 236 -17.36 2.52 3.35
CA TRP A 236 -17.61 1.18 3.90
C TRP A 236 -16.56 0.82 4.96
N THR A 237 -15.28 1.12 4.73
CA THR A 237 -14.19 0.90 5.67
C THR A 237 -14.45 1.62 6.99
N ALA A 238 -14.82 2.91 6.96
CA ALA A 238 -15.15 3.66 8.17
C ALA A 238 -16.26 3.00 8.99
N ASN A 239 -17.29 2.49 8.34
CA ASN A 239 -18.37 1.75 9.01
C ASN A 239 -17.91 0.37 9.52
N LYS A 240 -17.11 -0.34 8.72
CA LYS A 240 -16.57 -1.66 9.07
C LYS A 240 -15.67 -1.58 10.31
N MET A 241 -14.87 -0.52 10.43
CA MET A 241 -14.01 -0.28 11.59
C MET A 241 -14.79 -0.20 12.90
N SER A 242 -16.07 0.13 12.91
CA SER A 242 -16.93 0.08 14.11
C SER A 242 -17.20 -1.33 14.62
N THR A 243 -16.94 -2.35 13.81
CA THR A 243 -17.08 -3.76 14.19
C THR A 243 -15.78 -4.38 14.69
N LEU A 244 -14.67 -3.64 14.66
CA LEU A 244 -13.37 -4.13 15.06
C LEU A 244 -13.23 -4.16 16.59
N LYS A 245 -12.41 -5.11 17.06
CA LYS A 245 -12.08 -5.19 18.48
C LYS A 245 -11.05 -4.11 18.84
N ALA A 246 -11.41 -3.18 19.70
CA ALA A 246 -10.51 -2.16 20.23
C ALA A 246 -9.61 -2.70 21.36
N PRO A 247 -8.39 -2.17 21.56
CA PRO A 247 -7.75 -1.23 20.65
C PRO A 247 -7.38 -1.89 19.32
N PHE A 248 -7.52 -1.17 18.22
CA PHE A 248 -7.17 -1.70 16.91
C PHE A 248 -6.09 -0.86 16.22
N TYR A 249 -5.33 -1.52 15.37
CA TYR A 249 -4.48 -0.97 14.34
C TYR A 249 -5.13 -1.27 12.98
N SER A 250 -5.40 -0.26 12.20
CA SER A 250 -5.87 -0.43 10.84
C SER A 250 -4.91 0.23 9.86
N GLU A 251 -4.61 -0.46 8.78
CA GLU A 251 -3.84 0.06 7.65
C GLU A 251 -4.75 0.03 6.43
N ILE A 252 -4.97 1.19 5.81
CA ILE A 252 -5.85 1.38 4.66
C ILE A 252 -4.98 1.76 3.49
N PHE A 253 -5.11 1.06 2.36
CA PHE A 253 -4.42 1.38 1.14
C PHE A 253 -5.41 1.71 0.03
N THR A 254 -5.33 2.92 -0.55
CA THR A 254 -6.18 3.39 -1.64
C THR A 254 -5.76 2.81 -2.98
N ILE A 255 -6.61 2.94 -4.01
CA ILE A 255 -6.35 2.31 -5.32
C ILE A 255 -6.71 3.18 -6.53
N SER A 256 -7.65 4.13 -6.39
CA SER A 256 -8.26 4.82 -7.55
C SER A 256 -7.30 5.74 -8.31
N SER A 257 -6.19 6.17 -7.70
CA SER A 257 -5.16 6.96 -8.37
C SER A 257 -4.14 6.13 -9.17
N HIS A 258 -4.41 4.81 -9.34
CA HIS A 258 -3.62 3.91 -10.17
C HIS A 258 -4.01 4.03 -11.66
N HIS A 259 -3.07 3.71 -12.57
CA HIS A 259 -3.39 3.55 -14.00
C HIS A 259 -4.49 2.47 -14.18
N PRO A 260 -5.50 2.66 -15.06
CA PRO A 260 -5.62 3.61 -16.17
C PRO A 260 -6.21 4.99 -15.84
N PHE A 261 -6.23 5.41 -14.56
CA PHE A 261 -6.68 6.74 -14.11
C PHE A 261 -8.17 6.98 -14.40
N THR A 262 -9.01 6.07 -13.94
CA THR A 262 -10.45 6.09 -14.17
C THR A 262 -11.17 6.81 -13.03
N VAL A 263 -11.96 7.83 -13.36
CA VAL A 263 -12.89 8.47 -12.44
C VAL A 263 -14.23 7.73 -12.50
N PRO A 264 -14.93 7.49 -11.37
CA PRO A 264 -16.24 6.86 -11.37
C PRO A 264 -17.23 7.61 -12.27
N PRO A 265 -18.13 6.90 -12.98
CA PRO A 265 -19.07 7.53 -13.93
C PRO A 265 -19.89 8.69 -13.36
N GLN A 266 -20.29 8.60 -12.09
CA GLN A 266 -21.07 9.64 -11.39
C GLN A 266 -20.28 10.93 -11.11
N HIS A 267 -18.96 10.86 -11.17
CA HIS A 267 -18.06 11.99 -10.87
C HIS A 267 -17.32 12.52 -12.11
N ILE A 268 -17.65 12.05 -13.31
CA ILE A 268 -17.01 12.52 -14.53
C ILE A 268 -17.21 14.06 -14.67
N GLY A 269 -16.10 14.79 -14.78
CA GLY A 269 -16.08 16.24 -14.96
C GLY A 269 -16.18 17.05 -13.67
N GLU A 270 -16.20 16.43 -12.50
CA GLU A 270 -16.25 17.13 -11.21
C GLU A 270 -14.87 17.56 -10.71
N PHE A 271 -13.82 16.89 -11.15
CA PHE A 271 -12.45 17.14 -10.67
C PHE A 271 -11.62 17.94 -11.67
N PRO A 272 -10.66 18.74 -11.19
CA PRO A 272 -9.78 19.51 -12.06
C PRO A 272 -8.90 18.61 -12.90
N LYS A 273 -8.89 18.84 -14.21
CA LYS A 273 -7.98 18.16 -15.13
C LYS A 273 -6.63 18.84 -15.13
N GLY A 274 -5.58 18.08 -14.91
CA GLY A 274 -4.21 18.57 -14.95
C GLY A 274 -3.50 18.29 -16.28
N LYS A 275 -2.18 18.52 -16.30
CA LYS A 275 -1.33 18.25 -17.46
C LYS A 275 -1.20 16.76 -17.77
N ILE A 276 -1.43 15.92 -16.79
CA ILE A 276 -1.39 14.45 -16.90
C ILE A 276 -2.68 13.86 -16.32
N PRO A 277 -3.19 12.72 -16.85
CA PRO A 277 -4.45 12.13 -16.41
C PRO A 277 -4.49 11.78 -14.91
N MET A 278 -3.35 11.46 -14.31
CA MET A 278 -3.22 11.13 -12.88
C MET A 278 -3.75 12.24 -11.97
N LEU A 279 -3.63 13.51 -12.33
CA LEU A 279 -4.03 14.63 -11.45
C LEU A 279 -5.54 14.67 -11.19
N GLU A 280 -6.37 14.27 -12.17
CA GLU A 280 -7.82 14.18 -11.99
C GLU A 280 -8.20 13.08 -10.97
N VAL A 281 -7.52 11.93 -11.01
CA VAL A 281 -7.80 10.84 -10.07
C VAL A 281 -7.15 11.06 -8.69
N VAL A 282 -6.07 11.83 -8.60
CA VAL A 282 -5.54 12.31 -7.32
C VAL A 282 -6.57 13.22 -6.64
N ALA A 283 -7.21 14.12 -7.39
CA ALA A 283 -8.28 14.97 -6.86
C ALA A 283 -9.51 14.15 -6.44
N TYR A 284 -9.86 13.11 -7.20
CA TYR A 284 -10.91 12.17 -6.78
C TYR A 284 -10.53 11.41 -5.49
N ALA A 285 -9.29 10.95 -5.36
CA ALA A 285 -8.84 10.23 -4.17
C ALA A 285 -8.80 11.16 -2.93
N ASP A 286 -8.43 12.43 -3.09
CA ASP A 286 -8.56 13.45 -2.03
C ASP A 286 -10.02 13.67 -1.61
N TYR A 287 -10.93 13.72 -2.58
CA TYR A 287 -12.38 13.76 -2.31
C TYR A 287 -12.82 12.50 -1.54
N ALA A 288 -12.40 11.33 -1.96
CA ALA A 288 -12.73 10.07 -1.29
C ALA A 288 -12.20 10.04 0.16
N LEU A 289 -11.00 10.55 0.38
CA LEU A 289 -10.42 10.72 1.72
C LEU A 289 -11.28 11.66 2.59
N ARG A 290 -11.76 12.77 2.03
CA ARG A 290 -12.69 13.67 2.74
C ARG A 290 -13.97 12.95 3.14
N GLU A 291 -14.54 12.14 2.25
CA GLU A 291 -15.77 11.39 2.54
C GLU A 291 -15.53 10.30 3.59
N PHE A 292 -14.33 9.66 3.60
CA PHE A 292 -13.92 8.79 4.69
C PHE A 292 -13.97 9.50 6.05
N PHE A 293 -13.33 10.65 6.17
CA PHE A 293 -13.30 11.40 7.43
C PHE A 293 -14.69 11.88 7.87
N LYS A 294 -15.55 12.27 6.92
CA LYS A 294 -16.95 12.62 7.23
C LYS A 294 -17.73 11.41 7.79
N GLU A 295 -17.50 10.22 7.26
CA GLU A 295 -18.17 9.00 7.74
C GLU A 295 -17.54 8.52 9.05
N ALA A 296 -16.22 8.55 9.16
CA ALA A 296 -15.47 8.22 10.36
C ALA A 296 -15.88 9.10 11.56
N ALA A 297 -16.07 10.40 11.36
CA ALA A 297 -16.47 11.32 12.41
C ALA A 297 -17.82 11.00 13.07
N LYS A 298 -18.65 10.20 12.42
CA LYS A 298 -19.93 9.70 12.99
C LYS A 298 -19.72 8.47 13.88
N GLN A 299 -18.55 7.86 13.84
CA GLN A 299 -18.28 6.57 14.48
C GLN A 299 -17.75 6.74 15.90
N PRO A 300 -18.09 5.83 16.82
CA PRO A 300 -17.70 5.93 18.22
C PRO A 300 -16.19 5.83 18.45
N TRP A 301 -15.44 5.23 17.54
CA TRP A 301 -14.00 5.04 17.64
C TRP A 301 -13.20 6.28 17.21
N TYR A 302 -13.80 7.22 16.47
CA TYR A 302 -13.10 8.34 15.82
C TYR A 302 -12.27 9.18 16.79
N ASN A 303 -12.88 9.65 17.89
CA ASN A 303 -12.23 10.55 18.86
C ASN A 303 -11.11 9.87 19.67
N ASN A 304 -11.01 8.54 19.61
CA ASN A 304 -9.95 7.76 20.29
C ASN A 304 -9.00 7.12 19.27
N THR A 305 -8.82 7.74 18.09
CA THR A 305 -7.97 7.21 17.02
C THR A 305 -6.92 8.21 16.60
N LEU A 306 -5.67 7.74 16.55
CA LEU A 306 -4.58 8.45 15.89
C LEU A 306 -4.61 8.11 14.40
N PHE A 307 -4.72 9.12 13.54
CA PHE A 307 -4.62 8.99 12.09
C PHE A 307 -3.22 9.37 11.63
N ILE A 308 -2.63 8.53 10.76
CA ILE A 308 -1.30 8.69 10.17
C ILE A 308 -1.40 8.60 8.66
#